data_d9e86238b2ec0ee5bcf1bc2f90d52cc3
#
_entry.id   d9e86238b2ec0ee5bcf1bc2f90d52cc3
#
_cell.length_a   1.000
_cell.length_b   1.000
_cell.length_c   1.000
_cell.angle_alpha   90.00
_cell.angle_beta   90.00
_cell.angle_gamma   90.00
#
_symmetry.space_group_name_H-M   'P 1'
#
loop_
_entity.id
_entity.type
_entity.pdbx_description
1 polymer ?
#
loop_
_entity_poly.entity_id
_entity_poly.type
_entity_poly.pdbx_seq_one_letter_code
_entity_poly.pdbx_strand_id
1 'polypeptide(L)'
;MKTITELRQEIVDRSLQAFHEGLFSGTSGNMSCYLREEDLMLITPTSVRYDVMRAEDIVALRLDGTVVEGHLKPSSEWRMHAAVYEGCPDVNAVFHTHSPTAFAVNHQTIPAVLIEALVFLGGDIRCADYATPGTKEVGLNALPALEGRKGCTLANHGVLAVGGDLAQAYLNAEYIEDVARIYAIAHSVGTPVELKSL
;
A
#
# COMPACT_ATOMS: atom_id res chain seq x y z
N MET A 1 20.40 -8.38 -7.36
CA MET A 1 19.53 -7.18 -7.36
C MET A 1 18.73 -7.22 -8.65
N LYS A 2 17.42 -6.92 -8.64
CA LYS A 2 16.60 -6.86 -9.87
C LYS A 2 16.95 -5.61 -10.66
N THR A 3 16.92 -5.70 -11.98
CA THR A 3 17.07 -4.55 -12.87
C THR A 3 15.82 -3.66 -12.84
N ILE A 4 15.93 -2.41 -13.29
CA ILE A 4 14.78 -1.48 -13.42
C ILE A 4 13.67 -2.11 -14.29
N THR A 5 14.06 -2.79 -15.38
CA THR A 5 13.11 -3.46 -16.27
C THR A 5 12.36 -4.59 -15.56
N GLU A 6 13.04 -5.40 -14.75
CA GLU A 6 12.41 -6.47 -13.96
C GLU A 6 11.49 -5.90 -12.88
N LEU A 7 11.87 -4.80 -12.24
CA LEU A 7 11.01 -4.12 -11.26
C LEU A 7 9.75 -3.52 -11.88
N ARG A 8 9.86 -2.89 -13.06
CA ARG A 8 8.70 -2.39 -13.80
C ARG A 8 7.73 -3.53 -14.14
N GLN A 9 8.25 -4.65 -14.64
CA GLN A 9 7.41 -5.81 -14.93
C GLN A 9 6.76 -6.37 -13.67
N GLU A 10 7.50 -6.47 -12.56
CA GLU A 10 6.94 -6.94 -11.28
C GLU A 10 5.83 -6.02 -10.76
N ILE A 11 5.96 -4.69 -10.88
CA ILE A 11 4.87 -3.75 -10.52
C ILE A 11 3.63 -4.07 -11.36
N VAL A 12 3.76 -4.27 -12.66
CA VAL A 12 2.64 -4.62 -13.56
C VAL A 12 2.00 -5.93 -13.13
N ASP A 13 2.79 -6.99 -12.96
CA ASP A 13 2.30 -8.33 -12.62
C ASP A 13 1.55 -8.32 -11.28
N ARG A 14 2.10 -7.67 -10.26
CA ARG A 14 1.47 -7.53 -8.94
C ARG A 14 0.21 -6.67 -8.99
N SER A 15 0.22 -5.60 -9.77
CA SER A 15 -0.95 -4.74 -9.92
C SER A 15 -2.09 -5.47 -10.65
N LEU A 16 -1.76 -6.29 -11.66
CA LEU A 16 -2.73 -7.14 -12.35
C LEU A 16 -3.29 -8.22 -11.41
N GLN A 17 -2.43 -8.85 -10.61
CA GLN A 17 -2.84 -9.82 -9.61
C GLN A 17 -3.81 -9.18 -8.61
N ALA A 18 -3.47 -8.02 -8.06
CA ALA A 18 -4.32 -7.27 -7.13
C ALA A 18 -5.68 -6.89 -7.73
N PHE A 19 -5.71 -6.58 -9.03
CA PHE A 19 -6.96 -6.31 -9.74
C PHE A 19 -7.84 -7.57 -9.84
N HIS A 20 -7.27 -8.74 -10.12
CA HIS A 20 -8.00 -10.01 -10.16
C HIS A 20 -8.47 -10.47 -8.79
N GLU A 21 -7.74 -10.16 -7.73
CA GLU A 21 -8.07 -10.54 -6.34
C GLU A 21 -9.01 -9.53 -5.66
N GLY A 22 -9.33 -8.42 -6.33
CA GLY A 22 -10.27 -7.41 -5.81
C GLY A 22 -9.66 -6.44 -4.80
N LEU A 23 -8.33 -6.40 -4.65
CA LEU A 23 -7.63 -5.36 -3.88
C LEU A 23 -7.62 -4.02 -4.62
N PHE A 24 -7.60 -4.07 -5.96
CA PHE A 24 -7.80 -2.93 -6.83
C PHE A 24 -9.17 -2.95 -7.50
N SER A 25 -9.79 -1.80 -7.64
CA SER A 25 -11.06 -1.62 -8.34
C SER A 25 -10.95 -0.52 -9.39
N GLY A 26 -11.26 -0.85 -10.64
CA GLY A 26 -11.15 0.09 -11.75
C GLY A 26 -9.70 0.55 -11.98
N THR A 27 -9.43 1.83 -11.70
CA THR A 27 -8.09 2.44 -11.72
C THR A 27 -7.67 2.96 -10.35
N SER A 28 -8.39 2.56 -9.29
CA SER A 28 -8.10 2.96 -7.92
C SER A 28 -6.96 2.15 -7.34
N GLY A 29 -6.19 2.77 -6.46
CA GLY A 29 -4.98 2.19 -5.90
C GLY A 29 -3.74 2.45 -6.77
N ASN A 30 -2.59 2.10 -6.26
CA ASN A 30 -1.29 2.27 -6.92
C ASN A 30 -0.19 1.50 -6.19
N MET A 31 0.89 1.23 -6.91
CA MET A 31 2.04 0.51 -6.38
C MET A 31 3.33 1.20 -6.81
N SER A 32 4.32 1.22 -5.92
CA SER A 32 5.64 1.73 -6.21
C SER A 32 6.75 0.95 -5.54
N CYS A 33 7.97 1.09 -6.06
CA CYS A 33 9.20 0.76 -5.34
C CYS A 33 10.21 1.91 -5.44
N TYR A 34 11.10 1.98 -4.47
CA TYR A 34 12.12 3.03 -4.38
C TYR A 34 13.52 2.42 -4.33
N LEU A 35 14.32 2.77 -5.32
CA LEU A 35 15.73 2.44 -5.40
C LEU A 35 16.52 3.57 -4.73
N ARG A 36 16.93 3.34 -3.48
CA ARG A 36 17.54 4.37 -2.63
C ARG A 36 18.88 4.86 -3.15
N GLU A 37 19.72 3.97 -3.70
CA GLU A 37 21.05 4.31 -4.21
C GLU A 37 20.96 5.21 -5.46
N GLU A 38 19.92 5.02 -6.29
CA GLU A 38 19.67 5.78 -7.50
C GLU A 38 18.78 7.02 -7.25
N ASP A 39 18.22 7.16 -6.05
CA ASP A 39 17.17 8.12 -5.71
C ASP A 39 16.05 8.10 -6.76
N LEU A 40 15.51 6.91 -7.00
CA LEU A 40 14.55 6.67 -8.09
C LEU A 40 13.35 5.87 -7.60
N MET A 41 12.16 6.45 -7.67
CA MET A 41 10.88 5.78 -7.43
C MET A 41 10.26 5.35 -8.76
N LEU A 42 9.92 4.06 -8.87
CA LEU A 42 9.09 3.53 -9.93
C LEU A 42 7.65 3.42 -9.43
N ILE A 43 6.68 3.98 -10.15
CA ILE A 43 5.27 4.01 -9.72
C ILE A 43 4.32 3.76 -10.89
N THR A 44 3.19 3.13 -10.61
CA THR A 44 2.09 2.99 -11.57
C THR A 44 1.61 4.34 -12.09
N PRO A 45 1.22 4.44 -13.38
CA PRO A 45 0.67 5.67 -13.94
C PRO A 45 -0.74 5.95 -13.44
N THR A 46 -1.16 7.22 -13.49
CA THR A 46 -2.54 7.60 -13.18
C THR A 46 -3.52 7.17 -14.26
N SER A 47 -4.70 6.69 -13.87
CA SER A 47 -5.85 6.43 -14.75
C SER A 47 -5.62 5.38 -15.86
N VAL A 48 -4.61 4.52 -15.71
CA VAL A 48 -4.41 3.36 -16.60
C VAL A 48 -5.01 2.13 -15.94
N ARG A 49 -5.79 1.36 -16.69
CA ARG A 49 -6.38 0.10 -16.19
C ARG A 49 -5.29 -0.96 -16.06
N TYR A 50 -5.36 -1.75 -15.00
CA TYR A 50 -4.36 -2.77 -14.67
C TYR A 50 -4.30 -3.93 -15.66
N ASP A 51 -5.43 -4.24 -16.33
CA ASP A 51 -5.53 -5.32 -17.33
C ASP A 51 -4.89 -4.98 -18.69
N VAL A 52 -4.50 -3.73 -18.91
CA VAL A 52 -3.83 -3.27 -20.13
C VAL A 52 -2.49 -2.57 -19.87
N MET A 53 -2.14 -2.35 -18.60
CA MET A 53 -0.90 -1.69 -18.19
C MET A 53 0.33 -2.52 -18.58
N ARG A 54 1.39 -1.87 -19.04
CA ARG A 54 2.64 -2.48 -19.47
C ARG A 54 3.82 -1.93 -18.67
N ALA A 55 4.94 -2.64 -18.70
CA ALA A 55 6.16 -2.22 -18.00
C ALA A 55 6.66 -0.83 -18.46
N GLU A 56 6.47 -0.47 -19.72
CA GLU A 56 6.82 0.84 -20.28
C GLU A 56 5.94 1.99 -19.77
N ASP A 57 4.75 1.68 -19.21
CA ASP A 57 3.84 2.66 -18.63
C ASP A 57 4.26 3.09 -17.22
N ILE A 58 5.09 2.29 -16.54
CA ILE A 58 5.59 2.61 -15.20
C ILE A 58 6.49 3.83 -15.26
N VAL A 59 6.15 4.84 -14.46
CA VAL A 59 6.86 6.12 -14.44
C VAL A 59 7.98 6.07 -13.41
N ALA A 60 9.16 6.57 -13.82
CA ALA A 60 10.30 6.74 -12.92
C ALA A 60 10.44 8.23 -12.55
N LEU A 61 10.45 8.51 -11.24
CA LEU A 61 10.55 9.88 -10.73
C LEU A 61 11.37 9.94 -9.44
N ARG A 62 11.87 11.11 -9.10
CA ARG A 62 12.48 11.38 -7.78
C ARG A 62 11.42 11.66 -6.73
N LEU A 63 11.80 11.62 -5.45
CA LEU A 63 10.85 11.89 -4.36
C LEU A 63 10.35 13.34 -4.33
N ASP A 64 11.02 14.27 -5.02
CA ASP A 64 10.54 15.64 -5.22
C ASP A 64 9.50 15.79 -6.34
N GLY A 65 9.23 14.69 -7.08
CA GLY A 65 8.28 14.66 -8.20
C GLY A 65 8.90 14.92 -9.57
N THR A 66 10.22 15.12 -9.66
CA THR A 66 10.91 15.25 -10.94
C THR A 66 10.84 13.94 -11.70
N VAL A 67 10.11 13.91 -12.83
CA VAL A 67 10.03 12.72 -13.70
C VAL A 67 11.37 12.55 -14.42
N VAL A 68 11.97 11.39 -14.22
CA VAL A 68 13.24 10.99 -14.83
C VAL A 68 13.00 10.24 -16.14
N GLU A 69 11.99 9.35 -16.15
CA GLU A 69 11.66 8.54 -17.31
C GLU A 69 10.18 8.14 -17.29
N GLY A 70 9.54 8.15 -18.43
CA GLY A 70 8.14 7.76 -18.63
C GLY A 70 7.43 8.68 -19.61
N HIS A 71 6.39 8.15 -20.27
CA HIS A 71 5.58 8.89 -21.26
C HIS A 71 4.19 9.22 -20.71
N LEU A 72 3.83 8.65 -19.55
CA LEU A 72 2.58 8.90 -18.85
C LEU A 72 2.79 9.77 -17.61
N LYS A 73 1.70 10.25 -17.03
CA LYS A 73 1.73 10.93 -15.73
C LYS A 73 1.83 9.89 -14.62
N PRO A 74 2.66 10.10 -13.60
CA PRO A 74 2.69 9.22 -12.42
C PRO A 74 1.33 9.23 -11.72
N SER A 75 1.07 8.23 -10.87
CA SER A 75 -0.09 8.23 -9.97
C SER A 75 -0.22 9.59 -9.29
N SER A 76 -1.45 10.12 -9.20
CA SER A 76 -1.72 11.37 -8.48
C SER A 76 -1.32 11.33 -7.00
N GLU A 77 -1.10 10.13 -6.46
CA GLU A 77 -0.77 9.88 -5.05
C GLU A 77 0.73 9.65 -4.80
N TRP A 78 1.59 9.89 -5.79
CA TRP A 78 3.03 9.72 -5.65
C TRP A 78 3.62 10.45 -4.43
N ARG A 79 3.02 11.58 -4.00
CA ARG A 79 3.47 12.35 -2.82
C ARG A 79 3.28 11.58 -1.50
N MET A 80 2.21 10.79 -1.40
CA MET A 80 2.00 9.88 -0.27
C MET A 80 3.11 8.84 -0.20
N HIS A 81 3.44 8.20 -1.33
CA HIS A 81 4.52 7.22 -1.42
C HIS A 81 5.88 7.86 -1.08
N ALA A 82 6.17 9.04 -1.63
CA ALA A 82 7.40 9.77 -1.34
C ALA A 82 7.54 10.08 0.17
N ALA A 83 6.47 10.55 0.83
CA ALA A 83 6.49 10.83 2.26
C ALA A 83 6.76 9.57 3.09
N VAL A 84 6.24 8.42 2.69
CA VAL A 84 6.51 7.13 3.35
C VAL A 84 7.99 6.73 3.17
N TYR A 85 8.56 6.86 1.96
CA TYR A 85 9.97 6.56 1.72
C TYR A 85 10.93 7.48 2.48
N GLU A 86 10.56 8.76 2.62
CA GLU A 86 11.31 9.73 3.43
C GLU A 86 11.23 9.40 4.94
N GLY A 87 10.06 9.02 5.43
CA GLY A 87 9.81 8.77 6.85
C GLY A 87 10.16 7.37 7.35
N CYS A 88 10.25 6.38 6.44
CA CYS A 88 10.49 4.98 6.77
C CYS A 88 11.72 4.43 6.02
N PRO A 89 12.94 4.52 6.58
CA PRO A 89 14.18 4.14 5.90
C PRO A 89 14.24 2.69 5.43
N ASP A 90 13.58 1.77 6.12
CA ASP A 90 13.56 0.33 5.81
C ASP A 90 12.48 -0.06 4.77
N VAL A 91 11.66 0.90 4.35
CA VAL A 91 10.60 0.67 3.35
C VAL A 91 11.13 0.99 1.95
N ASN A 92 11.08 0.00 1.06
CA ASN A 92 11.46 0.16 -0.35
C ASN A 92 10.31 -0.17 -1.32
N ALA A 93 9.14 -0.56 -0.82
CA ALA A 93 7.94 -0.75 -1.62
C ALA A 93 6.69 -0.29 -0.85
N VAL A 94 5.78 0.34 -1.57
CA VAL A 94 4.48 0.82 -1.05
C VAL A 94 3.38 0.33 -1.96
N PHE A 95 2.34 -0.24 -1.36
CA PHE A 95 1.15 -0.72 -2.02
C PHE A 95 -0.08 -0.06 -1.40
N HIS A 96 -0.75 0.78 -2.17
CA HIS A 96 -1.96 1.48 -1.75
C HIS A 96 -3.18 0.87 -2.43
N THR A 97 -4.15 0.42 -1.66
CA THR A 97 -5.37 -0.23 -2.15
C THR A 97 -6.63 0.49 -1.68
N HIS A 98 -7.72 0.26 -2.40
CA HIS A 98 -9.08 0.57 -1.95
C HIS A 98 -9.85 -0.73 -1.68
N SER A 99 -9.17 -1.70 -1.07
CA SER A 99 -9.72 -3.02 -0.76
C SER A 99 -10.96 -2.92 0.13
N PRO A 100 -12.05 -3.68 -0.19
CA PRO A 100 -13.39 -3.34 0.30
C PRO A 100 -13.57 -3.47 1.80
N THR A 101 -13.05 -4.54 2.41
CA THR A 101 -13.33 -4.81 3.82
C THR A 101 -12.49 -3.93 4.73
N ALA A 102 -11.21 -3.77 4.41
CA ALA A 102 -10.35 -2.88 5.16
C ALA A 102 -10.84 -1.42 5.07
N PHE A 103 -11.35 -1.01 3.91
CA PHE A 103 -11.99 0.29 3.74
C PHE A 103 -13.24 0.43 4.62
N ALA A 104 -14.11 -0.59 4.66
CA ALA A 104 -15.37 -0.54 5.40
C ALA A 104 -15.18 -0.37 6.92
N VAL A 105 -14.05 -0.81 7.46
CA VAL A 105 -13.74 -0.76 8.90
C VAL A 105 -12.61 0.23 9.26
N ASN A 106 -12.25 1.12 8.34
CA ASN A 106 -11.04 1.94 8.44
C ASN A 106 -11.12 3.18 9.35
N HIS A 107 -12.22 3.36 10.08
CA HIS A 107 -12.35 4.45 11.07
C HIS A 107 -11.97 4.04 12.49
N GLN A 108 -11.42 2.87 12.65
CA GLN A 108 -11.03 2.31 13.94
C GLN A 108 -9.74 1.52 13.80
N THR A 109 -9.06 1.31 14.90
CA THR A 109 -7.97 0.32 14.94
C THR A 109 -8.58 -1.08 14.82
N ILE A 110 -8.11 -1.87 13.86
CA ILE A 110 -8.51 -3.26 13.70
C ILE A 110 -7.58 -4.11 14.56
N PRO A 111 -8.08 -4.77 15.63
CA PRO A 111 -7.25 -5.55 16.53
C PRO A 111 -6.65 -6.78 15.81
N ALA A 112 -5.56 -7.31 16.34
CA ALA A 112 -4.98 -8.55 15.85
C ALA A 112 -5.89 -9.73 16.21
N VAL A 113 -6.81 -10.07 15.33
CA VAL A 113 -7.74 -11.21 15.49
C VAL A 113 -7.22 -12.49 14.82
N LEU A 114 -6.19 -12.37 14.00
CA LEU A 114 -5.48 -13.47 13.35
C LEU A 114 -4.01 -13.44 13.74
N ILE A 115 -3.38 -14.62 13.78
CA ILE A 115 -1.95 -14.75 14.07
C ILE A 115 -1.09 -14.04 13.02
N GLU A 116 -1.54 -13.98 11.78
CA GLU A 116 -0.90 -13.28 10.66
C GLU A 116 -0.70 -11.80 10.96
N ALA A 117 -1.63 -11.16 11.68
CA ALA A 117 -1.47 -9.77 12.11
C ALA A 117 -0.26 -9.58 13.02
N LEU A 118 -0.01 -10.50 13.96
CA LEU A 118 1.15 -10.45 14.85
C LEU A 118 2.44 -10.80 14.12
N VAL A 119 2.42 -11.86 13.29
CA VAL A 119 3.63 -12.41 12.64
C VAL A 119 4.11 -11.50 11.50
N PHE A 120 3.20 -11.04 10.65
CA PHE A 120 3.54 -10.35 9.41
C PHE A 120 3.33 -8.84 9.47
N LEU A 121 2.24 -8.38 10.13
CA LEU A 121 1.91 -6.95 10.17
C LEU A 121 2.50 -6.22 11.39
N GLY A 122 2.98 -6.97 12.39
CA GLY A 122 3.55 -6.42 13.62
C GLY A 122 2.50 -6.06 14.69
N GLY A 123 1.24 -6.48 14.51
CA GLY A 123 0.16 -6.28 15.47
C GLY A 123 -1.15 -5.77 14.86
N ASP A 124 -1.84 -4.90 15.60
CA ASP A 124 -3.06 -4.22 15.17
C ASP A 124 -2.84 -3.37 13.90
N ILE A 125 -3.91 -3.17 13.12
CA ILE A 125 -3.92 -2.27 11.96
C ILE A 125 -4.53 -0.95 12.41
N ARG A 126 -3.70 0.10 12.45
CA ARG A 126 -4.10 1.44 12.88
C ARG A 126 -4.71 2.23 11.72
N CYS A 127 -5.56 3.21 12.05
CA CYS A 127 -6.12 4.13 11.06
C CYS A 127 -5.38 5.46 11.13
N ALA A 128 -4.85 5.91 10.00
CA ALA A 128 -4.28 7.24 9.86
C ALA A 128 -5.39 8.29 9.67
N ASP A 129 -5.17 9.49 10.19
CA ASP A 129 -6.11 10.60 10.04
C ASP A 129 -6.32 10.99 8.58
N TYR A 130 -7.54 11.44 8.27
CA TYR A 130 -7.89 11.88 6.92
C TYR A 130 -7.02 13.06 6.46
N ALA A 131 -6.61 12.98 5.21
CA ALA A 131 -6.06 14.10 4.45
C ALA A 131 -6.57 14.04 3.00
N THR A 132 -6.51 15.17 2.30
CA THR A 132 -6.96 15.25 0.90
C THR A 132 -6.13 14.34 0.01
N PRO A 133 -6.74 13.40 -0.75
CA PRO A 133 -6.02 12.53 -1.67
C PRO A 133 -5.10 13.29 -2.63
N GLY A 134 -3.92 12.74 -2.93
CA GLY A 134 -2.91 13.35 -3.78
C GLY A 134 -1.99 14.35 -3.09
N THR A 135 -2.23 14.68 -1.82
CA THR A 135 -1.35 15.56 -1.03
C THR A 135 -0.28 14.75 -0.27
N LYS A 136 0.79 15.41 0.15
CA LYS A 136 1.85 14.79 0.97
C LYS A 136 1.35 14.44 2.37
N GLU A 137 0.37 15.17 2.87
CA GLU A 137 -0.24 15.01 4.19
C GLU A 137 -0.82 13.62 4.40
N VAL A 138 -1.33 12.96 3.34
CA VAL A 138 -1.80 11.56 3.44
C VAL A 138 -0.68 10.64 3.93
N GLY A 139 0.51 10.77 3.34
CA GLY A 139 1.68 9.99 3.76
C GLY A 139 2.19 10.39 5.14
N LEU A 140 2.25 11.69 5.45
CA LEU A 140 2.68 12.18 6.75
C LEU A 140 1.78 11.69 7.89
N ASN A 141 0.45 11.70 7.68
CA ASN A 141 -0.51 11.17 8.64
C ASN A 141 -0.40 9.64 8.81
N ALA A 142 0.07 8.94 7.78
CA ALA A 142 0.28 7.48 7.86
C ALA A 142 1.51 7.09 8.70
N LEU A 143 2.54 7.93 8.81
CA LEU A 143 3.78 7.58 9.50
C LEU A 143 3.58 7.13 10.96
N PRO A 144 2.79 7.81 11.82
CA PRO A 144 2.54 7.33 13.17
C PRO A 144 1.79 5.98 13.21
N ALA A 145 0.90 5.75 12.25
CA ALA A 145 0.17 4.50 12.16
C ALA A 145 1.05 3.33 11.70
N LEU A 146 2.10 3.62 10.92
CA LEU A 146 3.08 2.65 10.42
C LEU A 146 4.18 2.32 11.45
N GLU A 147 4.30 3.05 12.56
CA GLU A 147 5.35 2.79 13.55
C GLU A 147 5.24 1.37 14.13
N GLY A 148 6.23 0.51 13.83
CA GLY A 148 6.24 -0.91 14.19
C GLY A 148 5.19 -1.74 13.47
N ARG A 149 4.61 -1.26 12.36
CA ARG A 149 3.60 -1.93 11.55
C ARG A 149 4.01 -2.03 10.09
N LYS A 150 3.41 -2.98 9.36
CA LYS A 150 3.64 -3.17 7.92
C LYS A 150 2.51 -2.62 7.06
N GLY A 151 1.58 -1.90 7.66
CA GLY A 151 0.53 -1.17 6.97
C GLY A 151 -0.46 -0.55 7.92
N CYS A 152 -1.32 0.29 7.38
CA CYS A 152 -2.39 0.99 8.08
C CYS A 152 -3.59 1.20 7.16
N THR A 153 -4.73 1.53 7.72
CA THR A 153 -5.85 2.10 6.96
C THR A 153 -5.72 3.63 6.92
N LEU A 154 -6.28 4.23 5.89
CA LEU A 154 -6.38 5.67 5.70
C LEU A 154 -7.85 6.06 5.82
N ALA A 155 -8.20 6.94 6.76
CA ALA A 155 -9.58 7.31 7.03
C ALA A 155 -10.32 7.78 5.77
N ASN A 156 -11.46 7.15 5.44
CA ASN A 156 -12.28 7.40 4.23
C ASN A 156 -11.53 7.33 2.90
N HIS A 157 -10.41 6.60 2.82
CA HIS A 157 -9.59 6.58 1.62
C HIS A 157 -9.24 5.15 1.19
N GLY A 158 -8.54 4.38 2.03
CA GLY A 158 -8.13 3.02 1.67
C GLY A 158 -7.11 2.44 2.62
N VAL A 159 -6.17 1.69 2.09
CA VAL A 159 -5.10 0.99 2.80
C VAL A 159 -3.74 1.39 2.26
N LEU A 160 -2.77 1.48 3.14
CA LEU A 160 -1.36 1.65 2.81
C LEU A 160 -0.59 0.48 3.41
N ALA A 161 -0.01 -0.38 2.57
CA ALA A 161 0.87 -1.46 2.96
C ALA A 161 2.30 -1.16 2.51
N VAL A 162 3.28 -1.53 3.33
CA VAL A 162 4.70 -1.24 3.10
C VAL A 162 5.54 -2.51 3.22
N GLY A 163 6.68 -2.53 2.54
CA GLY A 163 7.61 -3.65 2.58
C GLY A 163 9.03 -3.27 2.19
N GLY A 164 9.97 -4.17 2.44
CA GLY A 164 11.35 -4.07 1.97
C GLY A 164 11.48 -4.32 0.47
N ASP A 165 10.47 -4.96 -0.13
CA ASP A 165 10.33 -5.18 -1.57
C ASP A 165 8.86 -5.26 -2.00
N LEU A 166 8.62 -5.35 -3.32
CA LEU A 166 7.28 -5.39 -3.90
C LEU A 166 6.48 -6.61 -3.46
N ALA A 167 7.12 -7.78 -3.31
CA ALA A 167 6.45 -9.00 -2.88
C ALA A 167 5.95 -8.88 -1.45
N GLN A 168 6.77 -8.33 -0.55
CA GLN A 168 6.39 -8.14 0.84
C GLN A 168 5.29 -7.09 1.00
N ALA A 169 5.38 -5.95 0.30
CA ALA A 169 4.34 -4.91 0.35
C ALA A 169 2.99 -5.46 -0.14
N TYR A 170 3.00 -6.25 -1.22
CA TYR A 170 1.81 -6.93 -1.75
C TYR A 170 1.21 -7.90 -0.71
N LEU A 171 2.01 -8.81 -0.18
CA LEU A 171 1.56 -9.79 0.82
C LEU A 171 0.99 -9.12 2.08
N ASN A 172 1.59 -8.02 2.51
CA ASN A 172 1.08 -7.25 3.64
C ASN A 172 -0.30 -6.63 3.34
N ALA A 173 -0.55 -6.19 2.08
CA ALA A 173 -1.87 -5.69 1.69
C ALA A 173 -2.93 -6.80 1.69
N GLU A 174 -2.60 -8.01 1.25
CA GLU A 174 -3.47 -9.19 1.34
C GLU A 174 -3.82 -9.51 2.80
N TYR A 175 -2.83 -9.54 3.69
CA TYR A 175 -3.09 -9.81 5.11
C TYR A 175 -3.92 -8.72 5.78
N ILE A 176 -3.73 -7.44 5.42
CA ILE A 176 -4.57 -6.35 5.95
C ILE A 176 -6.04 -6.58 5.56
N GLU A 177 -6.31 -6.89 4.30
CA GLU A 177 -7.68 -7.16 3.83
C GLU A 177 -8.26 -8.43 4.51
N ASP A 178 -7.47 -9.48 4.66
CA ASP A 178 -7.92 -10.72 5.30
C ASP A 178 -8.22 -10.54 6.79
N VAL A 179 -7.34 -9.87 7.55
CA VAL A 179 -7.56 -9.52 8.96
C VAL A 179 -8.80 -8.65 9.12
N ALA A 180 -8.98 -7.64 8.26
CA ALA A 180 -10.15 -6.76 8.27
C ALA A 180 -11.44 -7.54 7.98
N ARG A 181 -11.41 -8.45 7.00
CA ARG A 181 -12.53 -9.31 6.63
C ARG A 181 -12.93 -10.24 7.78
N ILE A 182 -11.98 -10.93 8.39
CA ILE A 182 -12.25 -11.82 9.52
C ILE A 182 -12.75 -11.02 10.73
N TYR A 183 -12.16 -9.85 11.01
CA TYR A 183 -12.65 -8.95 12.05
C TYR A 183 -14.11 -8.55 11.82
N ALA A 184 -14.46 -8.10 10.62
CA ALA A 184 -15.83 -7.70 10.28
C ALA A 184 -16.83 -8.87 10.43
N ILE A 185 -16.47 -10.07 9.96
CA ILE A 185 -17.30 -11.28 10.09
C ILE A 185 -17.45 -11.66 11.58
N ALA A 186 -16.36 -11.72 12.34
CA ALA A 186 -16.39 -12.05 13.74
C ALA A 186 -17.26 -11.06 14.54
N HIS A 187 -17.16 -9.76 14.19
CA HIS A 187 -17.97 -8.71 14.82
C HIS A 187 -19.47 -8.82 14.51
N SER A 188 -19.82 -9.38 13.34
CA SER A 188 -21.22 -9.58 12.95
C SER A 188 -21.90 -10.74 13.69
N VAL A 189 -21.12 -11.70 14.21
CA VAL A 189 -21.64 -12.88 14.91
C VAL A 189 -21.33 -12.89 16.41
N GLY A 190 -20.52 -11.96 16.91
CA GLY A 190 -20.15 -11.88 18.32
C GLY A 190 -19.14 -10.79 18.62
N THR A 191 -18.36 -10.99 19.68
CA THR A 191 -17.24 -10.11 20.05
C THR A 191 -15.94 -10.76 19.62
N PRO A 192 -15.18 -10.14 18.70
CA PRO A 192 -13.85 -10.64 18.31
C PRO A 192 -12.92 -10.76 19.51
N VAL A 193 -12.10 -11.80 19.53
CA VAL A 193 -11.07 -11.99 20.54
C VAL A 193 -9.73 -11.51 20.01
N GLU A 194 -9.15 -10.53 20.68
CA GLU A 194 -7.84 -10.00 20.34
C GLU A 194 -6.71 -10.91 20.83
N LEU A 195 -5.73 -11.15 19.95
CA LEU A 195 -4.45 -11.76 20.30
C LEU A 195 -3.49 -10.68 20.84
N LYS A 196 -2.92 -10.90 22.03
CA LYS A 196 -2.03 -9.91 22.68
C LYS A 196 -0.55 -10.23 22.49
N SER A 197 -0.22 -11.47 22.20
CA SER A 197 1.16 -11.94 21.94
C SER A 197 1.13 -13.29 21.23
N LEU A 198 2.27 -13.65 20.63
CA LEU A 198 2.55 -15.01 20.16
C LEU A 198 2.88 -15.94 21.32
#